data_d0f506dd1f4e5eea8ffa660dd4446247
#
_entry.id   d0f506dd1f4e5eea8ffa660dd4446247
#
_cell.length_a   1.000
_cell.length_b   1.000
_cell.length_c   1.000
_cell.angle_alpha   90.00
_cell.angle_beta   90.00
_cell.angle_gamma   90.00
#
_symmetry.space_group_name_H-M   'P 1'
#
loop_
_entity.id
_entity.type
_entity.pdbx_description
1 polymer ?
#
loop_
_entity_poly.entity_id
_entity_poly.type
_entity_poly.pdbx_seq_one_letter_code
_entity_poly.pdbx_strand_id
1 'polypeptide(L)'
;MLSSIQPVSEQLSALRIPRTGSTVVPVCGQLTSHLAVHVANKQSTKRKTIENHIARGFNQAYQAQITEFMPLLVALGRSKIEAALGVRTGEHKLFVETYFDQPLEQAMAEKGIHCPRHRLAEIGNLYSRSSRFTMPLLLLTAMGLFQQHISLLVFTATSQLQRMMEHGGLTLHHLTDADETRLGEPKQNWGSYYQTAPKVVAARVADIIQLTLDNPKLRAGYEQFAPLVPAFSAELGAQL
;
A
#
# COMPACT_ATOMS: atom_id res chain seq x y z
N MET A 1 33.98 -6.57 8.91
CA MET A 1 33.75 -5.19 8.47
C MET A 1 32.30 -4.90 8.68
N LEU A 2 31.93 -4.15 9.73
CA LEU A 2 30.55 -3.75 10.00
C LEU A 2 30.24 -2.61 9.03
N SER A 3 29.46 -2.87 7.98
CA SER A 3 28.89 -1.84 7.12
C SER A 3 27.94 -1.03 7.98
N SER A 4 28.25 0.24 8.23
CA SER A 4 27.42 1.18 8.96
C SER A 4 26.13 1.40 8.17
N ILE A 5 25.04 0.81 8.63
CA ILE A 5 23.69 1.07 8.12
C ILE A 5 23.37 2.51 8.52
N GLN A 6 23.35 3.42 7.56
CA GLN A 6 22.91 4.79 7.78
C GLN A 6 21.45 4.82 8.24
N PRO A 7 21.08 5.70 9.16
CA PRO A 7 19.70 5.81 9.63
C PRO A 7 18.76 6.14 8.45
N VAL A 8 17.58 5.55 8.46
CA VAL A 8 16.57 5.68 7.38
C VAL A 8 16.23 7.14 7.06
N SER A 9 16.34 8.05 8.05
CA SER A 9 16.15 9.49 7.85
C SER A 9 17.18 10.14 6.91
N GLU A 10 18.42 9.65 6.88
CA GLU A 10 19.45 10.10 5.94
C GLU A 10 19.24 9.49 4.55
N GLN A 11 18.76 8.24 4.48
CA GLN A 11 18.45 7.55 3.24
C GLN A 11 17.32 8.25 2.46
N LEU A 12 16.31 8.78 3.17
CA LEU A 12 15.23 9.57 2.56
C LEU A 12 15.73 10.86 1.91
N SER A 13 16.81 11.45 2.42
CA SER A 13 17.43 12.64 1.80
C SER A 13 17.99 12.32 0.42
N ALA A 14 18.45 11.08 0.20
CA ALA A 14 18.93 10.61 -1.10
C ALA A 14 17.82 10.45 -2.15
N LEU A 15 16.57 10.26 -1.72
CA LEU A 15 15.38 10.23 -2.59
C LEU A 15 14.88 11.63 -2.97
N ARG A 16 15.55 12.71 -2.55
CA ARG A 16 15.09 14.10 -2.76
C ARG A 16 13.63 14.33 -2.33
N ILE A 17 13.21 13.72 -1.21
CA ILE A 17 11.90 13.99 -0.63
C ILE A 17 11.93 15.40 -0.05
N PRO A 18 11.13 16.36 -0.55
CA PRO A 18 11.11 17.70 0.00
C PRO A 18 10.63 17.64 1.47
N ARG A 19 11.41 18.19 2.38
CA ARG A 19 10.94 18.41 3.76
C ARG A 19 9.88 19.52 3.73
N THR A 20 8.79 19.33 4.44
CA THR A 20 7.72 20.31 4.61
C THR A 20 8.31 21.66 5.06
N GLY A 21 8.23 22.65 4.19
CA GLY A 21 8.59 24.02 4.52
C GLY A 21 9.61 24.65 3.56
N SER A 22 9.32 24.69 2.24
CA SER A 22 9.95 25.69 1.39
C SER A 22 9.24 25.80 0.03
N THR A 23 9.12 27.03 -0.38
CA THR A 23 8.57 27.61 -1.59
C THR A 23 8.71 26.72 -2.84
N VAL A 24 7.58 26.54 -3.53
CA VAL A 24 7.46 25.83 -4.82
C VAL A 24 8.38 26.46 -5.86
N VAL A 25 9.40 25.72 -6.29
CA VAL A 25 10.15 26.01 -7.52
C VAL A 25 9.60 25.10 -8.62
N PRO A 26 9.09 25.61 -9.74
CA PRO A 26 8.62 24.76 -10.83
C PRO A 26 9.84 24.11 -11.52
N VAL A 27 10.01 22.79 -11.33
CA VAL A 27 10.96 22.02 -12.12
C VAL A 27 10.23 21.50 -13.36
N CYS A 28 10.71 21.95 -14.51
CA CYS A 28 10.26 21.57 -15.84
C CYS A 28 10.51 20.07 -16.10
N GLY A 29 9.42 19.30 -16.33
CA GLY A 29 9.46 17.92 -16.77
C GLY A 29 8.09 17.51 -17.29
N GLN A 30 7.93 17.42 -18.59
CA GLN A 30 6.67 17.30 -19.34
C GLN A 30 5.84 16.02 -19.08
N LEU A 31 6.21 15.11 -18.19
CA LEU A 31 5.48 13.86 -17.90
C LEU A 31 4.67 13.88 -16.59
N THR A 32 4.96 14.78 -15.67
CA THR A 32 4.30 14.86 -14.35
C THR A 32 3.00 15.68 -14.37
N SER A 33 2.76 16.46 -15.40
CA SER A 33 1.64 17.43 -15.47
C SER A 33 0.23 16.79 -15.47
N HIS A 34 0.12 15.46 -15.55
CA HIS A 34 -1.19 14.80 -15.70
C HIS A 34 -1.47 13.67 -14.71
N LEU A 35 -0.52 13.33 -13.84
CA LEU A 35 -0.75 12.30 -12.83
C LEU A 35 -1.29 12.93 -11.57
N ALA A 36 -2.39 12.39 -11.05
CA ALA A 36 -3.00 12.83 -9.81
C ALA A 36 -3.09 11.67 -8.81
N VAL A 37 -2.90 11.99 -7.54
CA VAL A 37 -3.15 11.12 -6.41
C VAL A 37 -4.34 11.68 -5.64
N HIS A 38 -5.21 10.81 -5.19
CA HIS A 38 -6.38 11.16 -4.39
C HIS A 38 -6.42 10.30 -3.14
N VAL A 39 -6.65 10.94 -2.01
CA VAL A 39 -6.98 10.29 -0.74
C VAL A 39 -8.46 10.54 -0.48
N ALA A 40 -9.20 9.53 -0.07
CA ALA A 40 -10.63 9.63 0.14
C ALA A 40 -11.06 8.86 1.39
N ASN A 41 -11.52 9.58 2.41
CA ASN A 41 -12.24 9.02 3.55
C ASN A 41 -13.75 8.87 3.22
N LYS A 42 -14.56 8.47 4.22
CA LYS A 42 -16.00 8.23 4.02
C LYS A 42 -16.79 9.46 3.58
N GLN A 43 -16.32 10.68 3.87
CA GLN A 43 -16.97 11.95 3.55
C GLN A 43 -16.52 12.55 2.21
N SER A 44 -15.46 12.00 1.62
CA SER A 44 -14.86 12.56 0.40
C SER A 44 -15.77 12.37 -0.82
N THR A 45 -15.97 13.43 -1.59
CA THR A 45 -16.81 13.41 -2.80
C THR A 45 -16.33 12.42 -3.87
N LYS A 46 -15.01 12.19 -3.94
CA LYS A 46 -14.39 11.22 -4.87
C LYS A 46 -14.49 9.78 -4.42
N ARG A 47 -14.86 9.53 -3.15
CA ARG A 47 -14.86 8.19 -2.59
C ARG A 47 -15.67 7.19 -3.42
N LYS A 48 -16.89 7.53 -3.78
CA LYS A 48 -17.76 6.64 -4.56
C LYS A 48 -17.18 6.28 -5.93
N THR A 49 -16.46 7.19 -6.56
CA THR A 49 -15.78 6.93 -7.83
C THR A 49 -14.64 5.91 -7.65
N ILE A 50 -13.88 6.01 -6.54
CA ILE A 50 -12.80 5.07 -6.22
C ILE A 50 -13.37 3.71 -5.87
N GLU A 51 -14.40 3.63 -5.02
CA GLU A 51 -15.10 2.38 -4.68
C GLU A 51 -15.61 1.65 -5.94
N ASN A 52 -16.26 2.39 -6.85
CA ASN A 52 -16.76 1.83 -8.11
C ASN A 52 -15.61 1.30 -8.99
N HIS A 53 -14.46 1.97 -8.99
CA HIS A 53 -13.28 1.49 -9.73
C HIS A 53 -12.79 0.15 -9.16
N ILE A 54 -12.64 0.06 -7.84
CA ILE A 54 -12.22 -1.16 -7.14
C ILE A 54 -13.25 -2.28 -7.37
N ALA A 55 -14.54 -2.03 -7.09
CA ALA A 55 -15.59 -3.04 -7.22
C ALA A 55 -15.68 -3.61 -8.63
N ARG A 56 -15.65 -2.75 -9.66
CA ARG A 56 -15.62 -3.19 -11.07
C ARG A 56 -14.39 -4.03 -11.38
N GLY A 57 -13.24 -3.64 -10.85
CA GLY A 57 -12.00 -4.36 -11.04
C GLY A 57 -12.01 -5.75 -10.44
N PHE A 58 -12.48 -5.89 -9.21
CA PHE A 58 -12.64 -7.18 -8.55
C PHE A 58 -13.68 -8.06 -9.27
N ASN A 59 -14.77 -7.44 -9.73
CA ASN A 59 -15.78 -8.17 -10.49
C ASN A 59 -15.21 -8.69 -11.83
N GLN A 60 -14.45 -7.88 -12.56
CA GLN A 60 -13.81 -8.30 -13.82
C GLN A 60 -12.74 -9.38 -13.62
N ALA A 61 -11.94 -9.27 -12.54
CA ALA A 61 -10.84 -10.19 -12.29
C ALA A 61 -11.30 -11.51 -11.65
N TYR A 62 -12.29 -11.46 -10.75
CA TYR A 62 -12.64 -12.60 -9.90
C TYR A 62 -14.16 -12.90 -9.87
N GLN A 63 -14.98 -12.14 -10.57
CA GLN A 63 -16.45 -12.16 -10.42
C GLN A 63 -16.89 -11.85 -8.98
N ALA A 64 -16.06 -11.16 -8.23
CA ALA A 64 -16.34 -10.78 -6.85
C ALA A 64 -17.27 -9.56 -6.78
N GLN A 65 -18.10 -9.52 -5.74
CA GLN A 65 -19.00 -8.41 -5.44
C GLN A 65 -18.53 -7.72 -4.16
N ILE A 66 -17.58 -6.78 -4.30
CA ILE A 66 -17.01 -6.06 -3.17
C ILE A 66 -17.95 -4.93 -2.78
N THR A 67 -18.42 -4.96 -1.53
CA THR A 67 -19.34 -3.99 -0.92
C THR A 67 -18.72 -3.27 0.28
N GLU A 68 -17.68 -3.86 0.89
CA GLU A 68 -16.94 -3.27 2.01
C GLU A 68 -15.59 -2.75 1.55
N PHE A 69 -15.30 -1.51 1.94
CA PHE A 69 -14.05 -0.83 1.58
C PHE A 69 -13.35 -0.35 2.84
N MET A 70 -12.02 -0.30 2.77
CA MET A 70 -11.19 0.26 3.82
C MET A 70 -11.60 1.69 4.16
N PRO A 71 -11.38 2.17 5.41
CA PRO A 71 -11.78 3.51 5.84
C PRO A 71 -11.19 4.61 4.96
N LEU A 72 -9.94 4.43 4.54
CA LEU A 72 -9.24 5.35 3.67
C LEU A 72 -8.95 4.67 2.34
N LEU A 73 -9.20 5.37 1.22
CA LEU A 73 -8.89 4.91 -0.13
C LEU A 73 -7.87 5.84 -0.77
N VAL A 74 -6.88 5.25 -1.41
CA VAL A 74 -5.86 5.95 -2.20
C VAL A 74 -6.02 5.57 -3.66
N ALA A 75 -6.05 6.54 -4.54
CA ALA A 75 -6.17 6.31 -5.98
C ALA A 75 -5.12 7.11 -6.76
N LEU A 76 -4.60 6.47 -7.80
CA LEU A 76 -3.62 7.02 -8.71
C LEU A 76 -4.19 7.00 -10.13
N GLY A 77 -4.03 8.10 -10.85
CA GLY A 77 -4.46 8.16 -12.25
C GLY A 77 -4.14 9.48 -12.92
N ARG A 78 -4.66 9.65 -14.12
CA ARG A 78 -4.60 10.88 -14.89
C ARG A 78 -6.01 11.45 -15.00
N SER A 79 -6.61 11.43 -16.17
CA SER A 79 -8.04 11.79 -16.36
C SER A 79 -8.99 10.74 -15.79
N LYS A 80 -8.51 9.50 -15.62
CA LYS A 80 -9.24 8.35 -15.04
C LYS A 80 -8.40 7.71 -13.95
N ILE A 81 -9.06 7.05 -12.99
CA ILE A 81 -8.41 6.22 -12.00
C ILE A 81 -7.83 5.00 -12.71
N GLU A 82 -6.53 4.77 -12.54
CA GLU A 82 -5.79 3.65 -13.12
C GLU A 82 -5.52 2.55 -12.09
N ALA A 83 -5.27 2.96 -10.85
CA ALA A 83 -5.08 2.04 -9.73
C ALA A 83 -5.64 2.65 -8.45
N ALA A 84 -6.12 1.81 -7.56
CA ALA A 84 -6.57 2.21 -6.23
C ALA A 84 -6.32 1.11 -5.22
N LEU A 85 -6.18 1.50 -3.95
CA LEU A 85 -6.09 0.61 -2.80
C LEU A 85 -6.77 1.25 -1.60
N GLY A 86 -6.98 0.45 -0.56
CA GLY A 86 -7.46 0.91 0.73
C GLY A 86 -6.39 0.82 1.80
N VAL A 87 -6.48 1.68 2.80
CA VAL A 87 -5.61 1.74 3.98
C VAL A 87 -6.44 1.72 5.25
N ARG A 88 -5.96 0.99 6.25
CA ARG A 88 -6.47 1.00 7.63
C ARG A 88 -5.28 0.96 8.58
N THR A 89 -5.27 1.81 9.61
CA THR A 89 -4.21 1.79 10.64
C THR A 89 -4.44 0.67 11.65
N GLY A 90 -3.36 0.23 12.26
CA GLY A 90 -3.40 -0.82 13.28
C GLY A 90 -4.13 -0.44 14.57
N GLU A 91 -4.50 0.82 14.77
CA GLU A 91 -5.33 1.27 15.89
C GLU A 91 -6.75 0.70 15.84
N HIS A 92 -7.18 0.27 14.66
CA HIS A 92 -8.46 -0.41 14.44
C HIS A 92 -8.27 -1.91 14.23
N LYS A 93 -9.37 -2.67 14.37
CA LYS A 93 -9.38 -4.09 13.99
C LYS A 93 -9.09 -4.21 12.49
N LEU A 94 -8.04 -4.96 12.15
CA LEU A 94 -7.63 -5.21 10.78
C LEU A 94 -8.43 -6.37 10.17
N PHE A 95 -8.66 -6.31 8.87
CA PHE A 95 -9.37 -7.40 8.19
C PHE A 95 -8.54 -8.69 8.20
N VAL A 96 -7.22 -8.58 8.03
CA VAL A 96 -6.31 -9.74 8.06
C VAL A 96 -6.37 -10.52 9.37
N GLU A 97 -6.76 -9.91 10.49
CA GLU A 97 -6.90 -10.60 11.79
C GLU A 97 -7.98 -11.69 11.77
N THR A 98 -8.88 -11.64 10.81
CA THR A 98 -9.90 -12.70 10.63
C THR A 98 -9.30 -14.06 10.30
N TYR A 99 -8.08 -14.07 9.72
CA TYR A 99 -7.39 -15.30 9.33
C TYR A 99 -6.58 -15.96 10.46
N PHE A 100 -6.54 -15.37 11.66
CA PHE A 100 -5.76 -15.88 12.78
C PHE A 100 -6.64 -16.36 13.92
N ASP A 101 -6.18 -17.39 14.65
CA ASP A 101 -6.76 -17.84 15.92
C ASP A 101 -6.16 -17.09 17.11
N GLN A 102 -5.08 -16.37 16.89
CA GLN A 102 -4.31 -15.63 17.89
C GLN A 102 -4.18 -14.15 17.49
N PRO A 103 -3.83 -13.26 18.42
CA PRO A 103 -3.56 -11.87 18.09
C PRO A 103 -2.49 -11.75 17.00
N LEU A 104 -2.68 -10.80 16.07
CA LEU A 104 -1.75 -10.57 14.96
C LEU A 104 -0.31 -10.31 15.45
N GLU A 105 -0.17 -9.59 16.57
CA GLU A 105 1.12 -9.28 17.19
C GLU A 105 1.88 -10.55 17.60
N GLN A 106 1.15 -11.57 18.10
CA GLN A 106 1.74 -12.85 18.46
C GLN A 106 2.17 -13.61 17.21
N ALA A 107 1.33 -13.67 16.18
CA ALA A 107 1.68 -14.31 14.91
C ALA A 107 2.89 -13.64 14.23
N MET A 108 3.01 -12.32 14.34
CA MET A 108 4.18 -11.58 13.87
C MET A 108 5.42 -11.88 14.70
N ALA A 109 5.29 -11.92 16.03
CA ALA A 109 6.41 -12.21 16.94
C ALA A 109 7.03 -13.60 16.69
N GLU A 110 6.23 -14.61 16.37
CA GLU A 110 6.68 -15.95 15.96
C GLU A 110 7.55 -15.93 14.70
N LYS A 111 7.40 -14.89 13.87
CA LYS A 111 8.23 -14.65 12.68
C LYS A 111 9.38 -13.65 12.94
N GLY A 112 9.63 -13.29 14.20
CA GLY A 112 10.65 -12.31 14.59
C GLY A 112 10.31 -10.87 14.20
N ILE A 113 9.00 -10.57 14.02
CA ILE A 113 8.53 -9.24 13.66
C ILE A 113 7.86 -8.62 14.87
N HIS A 114 8.46 -7.54 15.40
CA HIS A 114 7.90 -6.78 16.51
C HIS A 114 7.54 -5.37 16.01
N CYS A 115 6.25 -5.07 16.03
CA CYS A 115 5.74 -3.76 15.59
C CYS A 115 4.55 -3.36 16.47
N PRO A 116 4.60 -2.20 17.14
CA PRO A 116 3.45 -1.70 17.89
C PRO A 116 2.33 -1.28 16.92
N ARG A 117 1.07 -1.43 17.36
CA ARG A 117 -0.12 -1.21 16.54
C ARG A 117 -0.18 0.15 15.86
N HIS A 118 0.19 1.22 16.57
CA HIS A 118 0.22 2.58 16.01
C HIS A 118 1.24 2.78 14.87
N ARG A 119 2.13 1.80 14.66
CA ARG A 119 3.10 1.80 13.55
C ARG A 119 2.81 0.77 12.48
N LEU A 120 1.62 0.17 12.54
CA LEU A 120 1.14 -0.86 11.64
C LEU A 120 0.02 -0.29 10.76
N ALA A 121 0.01 -0.63 9.47
CA ALA A 121 -1.13 -0.37 8.60
C ALA A 121 -1.44 -1.60 7.74
N GLU A 122 -2.73 -1.79 7.46
CA GLU A 122 -3.23 -2.78 6.52
C GLU A 122 -3.49 -2.14 5.16
N ILE A 123 -3.01 -2.80 4.11
CA ILE A 123 -3.36 -2.48 2.72
C ILE A 123 -4.39 -3.50 2.23
N GLY A 124 -5.47 -3.01 1.66
CA GLY A 124 -6.50 -3.88 1.07
C GLY A 124 -7.16 -3.24 -0.15
N ASN A 125 -8.20 -3.87 -0.67
CA ASN A 125 -8.95 -3.38 -1.83
C ASN A 125 -8.07 -2.99 -3.05
N LEU A 126 -6.87 -3.59 -3.20
CA LEU A 126 -5.95 -3.24 -4.27
C LEU A 126 -6.47 -3.71 -5.62
N TYR A 127 -6.71 -2.77 -6.51
CA TYR A 127 -7.00 -3.02 -7.91
C TYR A 127 -6.24 -2.05 -8.81
N SER A 128 -5.66 -2.58 -9.88
CA SER A 128 -4.99 -1.80 -10.91
C SER A 128 -5.38 -2.31 -12.30
N ARG A 129 -5.75 -1.39 -13.20
CA ARG A 129 -6.07 -1.71 -14.59
C ARG A 129 -4.87 -2.21 -15.40
N SER A 130 -3.67 -1.84 -14.94
CA SER A 130 -2.42 -2.23 -15.57
C SER A 130 -1.34 -2.36 -14.51
N SER A 131 -0.54 -3.43 -14.58
CA SER A 131 0.57 -3.69 -13.67
C SER A 131 1.56 -2.53 -13.55
N ARG A 132 1.66 -1.68 -14.58
CA ARG A 132 2.52 -0.48 -14.58
C ARG A 132 2.14 0.55 -13.50
N PHE A 133 0.89 0.54 -12.99
CA PHE A 133 0.44 1.44 -11.93
C PHE A 133 0.43 0.80 -10.55
N THR A 134 0.54 -0.53 -10.47
CA THR A 134 0.52 -1.26 -9.20
C THR A 134 1.70 -0.89 -8.30
N MET A 135 2.93 -1.07 -8.80
CA MET A 135 4.12 -0.72 -8.03
C MET A 135 4.21 0.78 -7.71
N PRO A 136 3.98 1.71 -8.65
CA PRO A 136 3.92 3.14 -8.32
C PRO A 136 2.94 3.48 -7.20
N LEU A 137 1.72 2.92 -7.22
CA LEU A 137 0.73 3.16 -6.17
C LEU A 137 1.20 2.62 -4.81
N LEU A 138 1.74 1.40 -4.79
CA LEU A 138 2.25 0.78 -3.56
C LEU A 138 3.44 1.55 -2.99
N LEU A 139 4.41 1.95 -3.82
CA LEU A 139 5.56 2.75 -3.41
C LEU A 139 5.13 4.12 -2.86
N LEU A 140 4.25 4.81 -3.58
CA LEU A 140 3.73 6.10 -3.13
C LEU A 140 3.02 5.98 -1.79
N THR A 141 2.18 4.94 -1.63
CA THR A 141 1.46 4.70 -0.37
C THR A 141 2.43 4.36 0.76
N ALA A 142 3.43 3.51 0.52
CA ALA A 142 4.44 3.18 1.51
C ALA A 142 5.24 4.41 1.96
N MET A 143 5.64 5.29 1.03
CA MET A 143 6.34 6.54 1.32
C MET A 143 5.48 7.51 2.14
N GLY A 144 4.20 7.67 1.77
CA GLY A 144 3.27 8.51 2.53
C GLY A 144 3.04 7.98 3.95
N LEU A 145 2.83 6.68 4.09
CA LEU A 145 2.65 6.02 5.39
C LEU A 145 3.92 6.08 6.25
N PHE A 146 5.10 5.98 5.63
CA PHE A 146 6.36 6.16 6.34
C PHE A 146 6.47 7.54 7.00
N GLN A 147 6.07 8.60 6.29
CA GLN A 147 6.04 9.97 6.85
C GLN A 147 5.02 10.12 7.99
N GLN A 148 4.04 9.22 8.07
CA GLN A 148 3.10 9.10 9.19
C GLN A 148 3.56 8.08 10.25
N HIS A 149 4.86 7.78 10.29
CA HIS A 149 5.50 6.87 11.24
C HIS A 149 5.07 5.41 11.16
N ILE A 150 4.36 4.98 10.11
CA ILE A 150 4.07 3.56 9.87
C ILE A 150 5.36 2.86 9.43
N SER A 151 5.68 1.75 10.08
CA SER A 151 6.91 0.98 9.82
C SER A 151 6.67 -0.41 9.25
N LEU A 152 5.43 -0.91 9.35
CA LEU A 152 5.07 -2.24 8.87
C LEU A 152 3.73 -2.17 8.12
N LEU A 153 3.68 -2.82 6.97
CA LEU A 153 2.46 -3.04 6.20
C LEU A 153 2.07 -4.51 6.29
N VAL A 154 0.79 -4.79 6.51
CA VAL A 154 0.20 -6.13 6.42
C VAL A 154 -0.87 -6.12 5.35
N PHE A 155 -0.99 -7.20 4.60
CA PHE A 155 -2.00 -7.30 3.54
C PHE A 155 -2.20 -8.74 3.08
N THR A 156 -3.35 -8.98 2.46
CA THR A 156 -3.61 -10.23 1.76
C THR A 156 -3.16 -10.09 0.30
N ALA A 157 -2.21 -10.92 -0.11
CA ALA A 157 -1.63 -10.91 -1.45
C ALA A 157 -1.93 -12.20 -2.21
N THR A 158 -2.49 -12.08 -3.43
CA THR A 158 -2.58 -13.21 -4.35
C THR A 158 -1.20 -13.73 -4.74
N SER A 159 -1.08 -14.99 -5.16
CA SER A 159 0.19 -15.56 -5.61
C SER A 159 0.86 -14.74 -6.73
N GLN A 160 0.06 -14.11 -7.59
CA GLN A 160 0.58 -13.22 -8.64
C GLN A 160 1.20 -11.95 -8.06
N LEU A 161 0.53 -11.33 -7.08
CA LEU A 161 1.03 -10.11 -6.43
C LEU A 161 2.31 -10.41 -5.62
N GLN A 162 2.34 -11.53 -4.89
CA GLN A 162 3.54 -11.98 -4.15
C GLN A 162 4.72 -12.13 -5.11
N ARG A 163 4.56 -12.92 -6.18
CA ARG A 163 5.62 -13.11 -7.19
C ARG A 163 6.09 -11.78 -7.79
N MET A 164 5.18 -10.87 -8.10
CA MET A 164 5.55 -9.56 -8.65
C MET A 164 6.42 -8.76 -7.68
N MET A 165 6.07 -8.74 -6.39
CA MET A 165 6.84 -8.04 -5.35
C MET A 165 8.20 -8.69 -5.10
N GLU A 166 8.24 -10.01 -4.96
CA GLU A 166 9.46 -10.79 -4.71
C GLU A 166 10.44 -10.72 -5.90
N HIS A 167 9.94 -10.82 -7.15
CA HIS A 167 10.77 -10.58 -8.34
C HIS A 167 11.26 -9.14 -8.44
N GLY A 168 10.52 -8.20 -7.86
CA GLY A 168 10.94 -6.83 -7.68
C GLY A 168 12.05 -6.67 -6.64
N GLY A 169 12.33 -7.71 -5.84
CA GLY A 169 13.34 -7.71 -4.78
C GLY A 169 12.78 -7.43 -3.37
N LEU A 170 11.46 -7.32 -3.22
CA LEU A 170 10.86 -7.07 -1.90
C LEU A 170 10.78 -8.37 -1.09
N THR A 171 11.26 -8.33 0.15
CA THR A 171 11.07 -9.42 1.10
C THR A 171 9.68 -9.38 1.70
N LEU A 172 8.90 -10.46 1.49
CA LEU A 172 7.60 -10.65 2.10
C LEU A 172 7.70 -11.66 3.24
N HIS A 173 7.21 -11.30 4.41
CA HIS A 173 7.11 -12.20 5.55
C HIS A 173 5.73 -12.86 5.54
N HIS A 174 5.67 -14.14 5.20
CA HIS A 174 4.44 -14.92 5.22
C HIS A 174 4.00 -15.16 6.67
N LEU A 175 2.79 -14.71 7.01
CA LEU A 175 2.21 -14.85 8.35
C LEU A 175 1.26 -16.05 8.43
N THR A 176 0.29 -16.15 7.50
CA THR A 176 -0.65 -17.28 7.40
C THR A 176 -1.26 -17.33 6.00
N ASP A 177 -1.93 -18.41 5.65
CA ASP A 177 -2.76 -18.48 4.46
C ASP A 177 -4.08 -17.73 4.71
N ALA A 178 -4.59 -17.03 3.70
CA ALA A 178 -5.88 -16.37 3.77
C ALA A 178 -6.97 -17.38 3.39
N ASP A 179 -7.48 -18.10 4.37
CA ASP A 179 -8.50 -19.12 4.20
C ASP A 179 -9.91 -18.49 4.21
N GLU A 180 -10.67 -18.69 3.12
CA GLU A 180 -12.04 -18.18 2.97
C GLU A 180 -12.98 -18.68 4.08
N THR A 181 -12.78 -19.90 4.56
CA THR A 181 -13.63 -20.52 5.59
C THR A 181 -13.60 -19.74 6.93
N ARG A 182 -12.57 -18.93 7.15
CA ARG A 182 -12.43 -18.09 8.35
C ARG A 182 -13.22 -16.78 8.30
N LEU A 183 -13.82 -16.46 7.17
CA LEU A 183 -14.58 -15.20 7.02
C LEU A 183 -15.96 -15.25 7.71
N GLY A 184 -16.42 -16.42 8.17
CA GLY A 184 -17.77 -16.63 8.68
C GLY A 184 -18.81 -16.48 7.57
N GLU A 185 -20.03 -15.99 7.92
CA GLU A 185 -21.02 -15.64 6.91
C GLU A 185 -20.48 -14.50 6.03
N PRO A 186 -20.26 -14.73 4.73
CA PRO A 186 -19.62 -13.74 3.89
C PRO A 186 -20.55 -12.55 3.66
N LYS A 187 -20.16 -11.39 4.19
CA LYS A 187 -20.84 -10.12 3.90
C LYS A 187 -20.69 -9.69 2.45
N GLN A 188 -19.80 -10.31 1.70
CA GLN A 188 -19.53 -10.04 0.31
C GLN A 188 -19.11 -11.31 -0.42
N ASN A 189 -19.46 -11.39 -1.70
CA ASN A 189 -19.07 -12.51 -2.55
C ASN A 189 -17.67 -12.25 -3.14
N TRP A 190 -16.70 -13.11 -2.83
CA TRP A 190 -15.33 -13.02 -3.30
C TRP A 190 -15.09 -13.69 -4.66
N GLY A 191 -16.09 -14.40 -5.21
CA GLY A 191 -15.97 -15.12 -6.49
C GLY A 191 -14.79 -16.10 -6.50
N SER A 192 -13.90 -15.97 -7.48
CA SER A 192 -12.71 -16.82 -7.61
C SER A 192 -11.47 -16.27 -6.90
N TYR A 193 -11.59 -15.22 -6.08
CA TYR A 193 -10.42 -14.57 -5.44
C TYR A 193 -9.58 -15.57 -4.63
N TYR A 194 -10.21 -16.41 -3.80
CA TYR A 194 -9.50 -17.38 -2.95
C TYR A 194 -8.88 -18.55 -3.73
N GLN A 195 -9.32 -18.79 -4.97
CA GLN A 195 -8.66 -19.76 -5.87
C GLN A 195 -7.25 -19.31 -6.29
N THR A 196 -6.91 -18.04 -6.06
CA THR A 196 -5.56 -17.51 -6.29
C THR A 196 -4.57 -17.86 -5.17
N ALA A 197 -4.99 -18.67 -4.17
CA ALA A 197 -4.23 -19.02 -2.98
C ALA A 197 -3.60 -17.77 -2.30
N PRO A 198 -4.42 -16.81 -1.86
CA PRO A 198 -3.91 -15.60 -1.25
C PRO A 198 -3.28 -15.91 0.12
N LYS A 199 -2.27 -15.11 0.50
CA LYS A 199 -1.58 -15.21 1.78
C LYS A 199 -1.60 -13.88 2.51
N VAL A 200 -1.70 -13.94 3.83
CA VAL A 200 -1.43 -12.77 4.67
C VAL A 200 0.08 -12.62 4.80
N VAL A 201 0.57 -11.49 4.37
CA VAL A 201 2.00 -11.16 4.38
C VAL A 201 2.25 -9.83 5.08
N ALA A 202 3.46 -9.70 5.62
CA ALA A 202 3.97 -8.43 6.13
C ALA A 202 5.18 -7.97 5.32
N ALA A 203 5.31 -6.64 5.15
CA ALA A 203 6.46 -6.01 4.52
C ALA A 203 6.91 -4.81 5.37
N ARG A 204 8.22 -4.72 5.66
CA ARG A 204 8.78 -3.57 6.37
C ARG A 204 8.87 -2.39 5.40
N VAL A 205 8.37 -1.24 5.83
CA VAL A 205 8.43 -0.02 4.99
C VAL A 205 9.88 0.38 4.71
N ALA A 206 10.78 0.17 5.66
CA ALA A 206 12.21 0.39 5.46
C ALA A 206 12.80 -0.43 4.31
N ASP A 207 12.40 -1.71 4.19
CA ASP A 207 12.88 -2.59 3.11
C ASP A 207 12.35 -2.12 1.74
N ILE A 208 11.10 -1.61 1.67
CA ILE A 208 10.52 -1.01 0.46
C ILE A 208 11.32 0.23 0.04
N ILE A 209 11.69 1.09 1.01
CA ILE A 209 12.48 2.29 0.76
C ILE A 209 13.88 1.91 0.28
N GLN A 210 14.55 0.99 0.97
CA GLN A 210 15.89 0.55 0.61
C GLN A 210 15.91 -0.06 -0.80
N LEU A 211 14.96 -0.94 -1.10
CA LEU A 211 14.81 -1.53 -2.42
C LEU A 211 14.61 -0.45 -3.51
N THR A 212 13.83 0.60 -3.21
CA THR A 212 13.62 1.71 -4.15
C THR A 212 14.91 2.49 -4.39
N LEU A 213 15.76 2.65 -3.37
CA LEU A 213 17.07 3.30 -3.48
C LEU A 213 18.06 2.48 -4.30
N ASP A 214 18.08 1.16 -4.08
CA ASP A 214 19.08 0.26 -4.67
C ASP A 214 18.75 -0.17 -6.10
N ASN A 215 17.45 -0.14 -6.46
CA ASN A 215 17.00 -0.54 -7.80
C ASN A 215 16.80 0.69 -8.71
N PRO A 216 17.65 0.88 -9.75
CA PRO A 216 17.58 2.05 -10.62
C PRO A 216 16.24 2.23 -11.34
N LYS A 217 15.56 1.11 -11.68
CA LYS A 217 14.24 1.17 -12.35
C LYS A 217 13.14 1.64 -11.39
N LEU A 218 13.15 1.14 -10.14
CA LEU A 218 12.21 1.58 -9.12
C LEU A 218 12.46 3.03 -8.73
N ARG A 219 13.73 3.43 -8.59
CA ARG A 219 14.14 4.81 -8.33
C ARG A 219 13.65 5.76 -9.42
N ALA A 220 13.92 5.45 -10.70
CA ALA A 220 13.44 6.26 -11.82
C ALA A 220 11.89 6.33 -11.88
N GLY A 221 11.20 5.22 -11.55
CA GLY A 221 9.75 5.22 -11.40
C GLY A 221 9.29 6.12 -10.27
N TYR A 222 9.93 6.02 -9.10
CA TYR A 222 9.62 6.86 -7.93
C TYR A 222 9.85 8.35 -8.21
N GLU A 223 10.94 8.74 -8.85
CA GLU A 223 11.27 10.14 -9.17
C GLU A 223 10.15 10.84 -9.94
N GLN A 224 9.36 10.11 -10.74
CA GLN A 224 8.19 10.64 -11.43
C GLN A 224 7.05 11.02 -10.47
N PHE A 225 6.96 10.37 -9.30
CA PHE A 225 5.91 10.58 -8.30
C PHE A 225 6.40 11.36 -7.07
N ALA A 226 7.71 11.49 -6.89
CA ALA A 226 8.31 12.15 -5.75
C ALA A 226 7.73 13.56 -5.46
N PRO A 227 7.42 14.40 -6.46
CA PRO A 227 6.78 15.70 -6.23
C PRO A 227 5.38 15.61 -5.61
N LEU A 228 4.69 14.47 -5.73
CA LEU A 228 3.35 14.27 -5.18
C LEU A 228 3.39 13.84 -3.70
N VAL A 229 4.50 13.27 -3.24
CA VAL A 229 4.60 12.65 -1.90
C VAL A 229 4.31 13.61 -0.76
N PRO A 230 4.81 14.87 -0.72
CA PRO A 230 4.55 15.77 0.39
C PRO A 230 3.07 16.11 0.55
N ALA A 231 2.40 16.48 -0.54
CA ALA A 231 0.98 16.80 -0.53
C ALA A 231 0.14 15.55 -0.20
N PHE A 232 0.48 14.41 -0.78
CA PHE A 232 -0.16 13.14 -0.51
C PHE A 232 -0.01 12.72 0.97
N SER A 233 1.20 12.83 1.53
CA SER A 233 1.45 12.49 2.93
C SER A 233 0.69 13.40 3.90
N ALA A 234 0.63 14.70 3.61
CA ALA A 234 -0.15 15.65 4.41
C ALA A 234 -1.65 15.33 4.36
N GLU A 235 -2.19 15.03 3.17
CA GLU A 235 -3.59 14.63 3.00
C GLU A 235 -3.89 13.30 3.69
N LEU A 236 -2.97 12.34 3.59
CA LEU A 236 -3.06 11.04 4.27
C LEU A 236 -3.08 11.21 5.79
N GLY A 237 -2.13 11.98 6.35
CA GLY A 237 -2.03 12.22 7.78
C GLY A 237 -3.21 13.00 8.38
N ALA A 238 -3.87 13.85 7.59
CA ALA A 238 -5.08 14.55 8.02
C ALA A 238 -6.32 13.63 8.10
N GLN A 239 -6.24 12.41 7.57
CA GLN A 239 -7.37 11.48 7.44
C GLN A 239 -7.13 10.14 8.16
N LEU A 240 -5.91 9.87 8.65
CA LEU A 240 -5.58 8.73 9.49
C LEU A 240 -5.97 9.01 10.95
#